data_0c8c2f39d3f42e175cc7a8c39665e135
#
_entry.id   0c8c2f39d3f42e175cc7a8c39665e135
#
_cell.length_a   1.000
_cell.length_b   1.000
_cell.length_c   1.000
_cell.angle_alpha   90.00
_cell.angle_beta   90.00
_cell.angle_gamma   90.00
#
_symmetry.space_group_name_H-M   'P 1'
#
loop_
_entity.id
_entity.type
_entity.pdbx_description
1 polymer ?
#
loop_
_entity_poly.entity_id
_entity_poly.type
_entity_poly.pdbx_seq_one_letter_code
_entity_poly.pdbx_strand_id
1 'polypeptide(L)'
;ILNDLQYVEVIKFPVNKIIEVETAMKLARCMQLNSIYRGMIITLGDFKQNTRAFCHKNVIECINGDKVLEICKEVQKRKPVLETNYPL
;
A
#
# COMPACT_ATOMS: atom_id res chain seq x y z
N ILE A 1 22.34 -5.46 10.58
CA ILE A 1 21.27 -6.47 10.51
C ILE A 1 20.12 -5.94 9.72
N LEU A 2 19.70 -6.70 8.76
CA LEU A 2 18.54 -6.35 7.99
C LEU A 2 17.30 -6.79 8.73
N ASN A 3 16.32 -5.92 8.80
CA ASN A 3 15.02 -6.34 9.26
C ASN A 3 14.08 -6.34 8.06
N ASP A 4 13.10 -7.22 8.09
CA ASP A 4 12.13 -7.34 7.01
C ASP A 4 10.86 -6.55 7.28
N LEU A 5 10.91 -5.66 8.25
CA LEU A 5 9.75 -4.87 8.61
C LEU A 5 9.41 -3.88 7.50
N GLN A 6 8.14 -3.66 7.32
CA GLN A 6 7.63 -2.68 6.37
C GLN A 6 6.56 -1.87 7.07
N TYR A 7 6.60 -0.56 6.89
CA TYR A 7 5.59 0.33 7.45
C TYR A 7 4.49 0.48 6.42
N VAL A 8 3.28 0.09 6.78
CA VAL A 8 2.16 0.09 5.85
C VAL A 8 1.10 1.08 6.28
N GLU A 9 0.74 1.99 5.39
CA GLU A 9 -0.34 2.94 5.60
C GLU A 9 -1.50 2.56 4.70
N VAL A 10 -2.69 2.34 5.27
CA VAL A 10 -3.87 1.98 4.49
C VAL A 10 -4.88 3.11 4.56
N ILE A 11 -5.25 3.64 3.41
CA ILE A 11 -6.19 4.75 3.31
C ILE A 11 -7.41 4.28 2.53
N LYS A 12 -8.46 3.94 3.25
CA LYS A 12 -9.67 3.37 2.64
C LYS A 12 -10.64 4.43 2.16
N PHE A 13 -10.73 5.54 2.86
CA PHE A 13 -11.76 6.54 2.60
C PHE A 13 -11.16 7.92 2.56
N PRO A 14 -11.70 8.79 1.71
CA PRO A 14 -12.70 8.48 0.65
C PRO A 14 -12.08 7.61 -0.45
N VAL A 15 -12.91 6.81 -1.12
CA VAL A 15 -12.43 5.81 -2.07
C VAL A 15 -11.77 6.42 -3.30
N ASN A 16 -12.07 7.67 -3.62
CA ASN A 16 -11.48 8.34 -4.78
C ASN A 16 -10.47 9.41 -4.38
N LYS A 17 -9.87 9.27 -3.22
CA LYS A 17 -8.91 10.25 -2.74
C LYS A 17 -7.64 10.23 -3.59
N ILE A 18 -7.10 11.42 -3.84
CA ILE A 18 -5.80 11.56 -4.48
C ILE A 18 -4.78 11.84 -3.38
N ILE A 19 -3.82 10.96 -3.24
CA ILE A 19 -2.85 11.05 -2.13
C ILE A 19 -1.80 12.11 -2.46
N GLU A 20 -1.69 13.08 -1.55
CA GLU A 20 -0.76 14.19 -1.66
C GLU A 20 0.62 13.79 -1.11
N VAL A 21 1.64 14.54 -1.47
CA VAL A 21 3.00 14.24 -1.06
C VAL A 21 3.18 14.30 0.46
N GLU A 22 2.37 15.11 1.14
CA GLU A 22 2.44 15.23 2.60
C GLU A 22 2.20 13.92 3.30
N THR A 23 1.31 13.09 2.77
CA THR A 23 1.04 11.77 3.33
C THR A 23 2.30 10.90 3.27
N ALA A 24 2.97 10.92 2.13
CA ALA A 24 4.20 10.15 1.95
C ALA A 24 5.32 10.67 2.84
N MET A 25 5.39 11.98 3.02
CA MET A 25 6.41 12.59 3.88
C MET A 25 6.23 12.17 5.34
N LYS A 26 4.98 12.12 5.80
CA LYS A 26 4.69 11.67 7.15
C LYS A 26 5.10 10.22 7.34
N LEU A 27 4.81 9.39 6.36
CA LEU A 27 5.19 7.98 6.42
C LEU A 27 6.71 7.83 6.45
N ALA A 28 7.41 8.58 5.61
CA ALA A 28 8.87 8.52 5.56
C ALA A 28 9.47 8.91 6.92
N ARG A 29 8.87 9.89 7.58
CA ARG A 29 9.34 10.29 8.90
C ARG A 29 9.11 9.19 9.93
N CYS A 30 7.95 8.55 9.89
CA CYS A 30 7.67 7.43 10.79
C CYS A 30 8.64 6.28 10.56
N MET A 31 8.94 5.99 9.30
CA MET A 31 9.92 4.98 8.95
C MET A 31 11.28 5.30 9.56
N GLN A 32 11.71 6.54 9.40
CA GLN A 32 12.99 7.00 9.92
C GLN A 32 13.06 6.88 11.44
N LEU A 33 12.02 7.31 12.12
CA LEU A 33 11.98 7.29 13.57
C LEU A 33 11.98 5.87 14.13
N ASN A 34 11.51 4.91 13.35
CA ASN A 34 11.41 3.52 13.79
C ASN A 34 12.44 2.62 13.14
N SER A 35 13.40 3.19 12.43
CA SER A 35 14.45 2.43 11.73
C SER A 35 13.87 1.37 10.79
N ILE A 36 12.79 1.70 10.12
CA ILE A 36 12.16 0.84 9.14
C ILE A 36 12.48 1.40 7.77
N TYR A 37 13.02 0.57 6.88
CA TYR A 37 13.60 1.04 5.63
C TYR A 37 12.69 0.87 4.43
N ARG A 38 11.55 0.25 4.58
CA ARG A 38 10.59 0.06 3.51
C ARG A 38 9.22 0.51 3.96
N GLY A 39 8.49 1.14 3.05
CA GLY A 39 7.14 1.56 3.33
C GLY A 39 6.20 1.18 2.20
N MET A 40 4.92 1.29 2.47
CA MET A 40 3.89 1.04 1.49
C MET A 40 2.68 1.88 1.83
N ILE A 41 2.08 2.50 0.83
CA ILE A 41 0.81 3.20 0.99
C ILE A 41 -0.20 2.52 0.10
N ILE A 42 -1.29 2.06 0.69
CA ILE A 42 -2.38 1.41 -0.03
C ILE A 42 -3.59 2.32 0.02
N THR A 43 -4.14 2.65 -1.14
CA THR A 43 -5.33 3.47 -1.22
C THR A 43 -6.27 2.91 -2.28
N LEU A 44 -7.56 3.14 -2.11
CA LEU A 44 -8.53 2.80 -3.14
C LEU A 44 -8.61 3.88 -4.20
N GLY A 45 -8.01 5.05 -3.96
CA GLY A 45 -7.89 6.12 -4.94
C GLY A 45 -6.62 6.03 -5.74
N ASP A 46 -5.95 7.15 -5.87
CA ASP A 46 -4.72 7.21 -6.66
C ASP A 46 -3.73 8.16 -6.00
N PHE A 47 -2.58 8.35 -6.62
CA PHE A 47 -1.50 9.18 -6.11
C PHE A 47 -1.19 10.29 -7.10
N LYS A 48 -0.85 11.47 -6.61
CA LYS A 48 -0.30 12.50 -7.47
C LYS A 48 1.08 12.07 -7.96
N GLN A 49 1.47 12.60 -9.11
CA GLN A 49 2.74 12.22 -9.70
C GLN A 49 3.92 12.59 -8.82
N ASN A 50 3.88 13.77 -8.19
CA ASN A 50 4.96 14.16 -7.29
C ASN A 50 4.99 13.28 -6.04
N THR A 51 3.84 12.75 -5.61
CA THR A 51 3.79 11.79 -4.51
C THR A 51 4.49 10.51 -4.90
N ARG A 52 4.21 10.00 -6.10
CA ARG A 52 4.87 8.78 -6.60
C ARG A 52 6.38 8.96 -6.69
N ALA A 53 6.82 10.13 -7.15
CA ALA A 53 8.25 10.42 -7.27
C ALA A 53 8.91 10.42 -5.90
N PHE A 54 8.27 11.04 -4.92
CA PHE A 54 8.80 11.06 -3.55
C PHE A 54 8.88 9.64 -2.98
N CYS A 55 7.83 8.86 -3.16
CA CYS A 55 7.78 7.49 -2.65
C CYS A 55 8.89 6.64 -3.27
N HIS A 56 9.10 6.78 -4.56
CA HIS A 56 10.14 6.02 -5.25
C HIS A 56 11.51 6.31 -4.64
N LYS A 57 11.80 7.56 -4.34
CA LYS A 57 13.08 7.95 -3.75
C LYS A 57 13.26 7.46 -2.32
N ASN A 58 12.16 7.18 -1.64
CA ASN A 58 12.19 6.86 -0.22
C ASN A 58 11.81 5.42 0.08
N VAL A 59 11.81 4.58 -0.94
CA VAL A 59 11.53 3.14 -0.83
C VAL A 59 10.13 2.91 -0.25
N ILE A 60 9.16 3.67 -0.76
CA ILE A 60 7.76 3.52 -0.39
C ILE A 60 7.01 3.07 -1.62
N GLU A 61 6.36 1.93 -1.53
CA GLU A 61 5.57 1.39 -2.62
C GLU A 61 4.18 2.01 -2.61
N CYS A 62 3.68 2.39 -3.79
CA CYS A 62 2.36 2.99 -3.95
C CYS A 62 1.42 1.96 -4.57
N ILE A 63 0.36 1.63 -3.85
CA ILE A 63 -0.65 0.68 -4.31
C ILE A 63 -1.95 1.44 -4.43
N ASN A 64 -2.39 1.72 -5.65
CA ASN A 64 -3.64 2.43 -5.88
C ASN A 64 -4.81 1.46 -6.03
N GLY A 65 -6.00 2.01 -6.26
CA GLY A 65 -7.21 1.20 -6.39
C GLY A 65 -7.14 0.17 -7.50
N ASP A 66 -6.56 0.55 -8.64
CA ASP A 66 -6.40 -0.38 -9.76
C ASP A 66 -5.51 -1.55 -9.38
N LYS A 67 -4.44 -1.28 -8.66
CA LYS A 67 -3.53 -2.33 -8.24
C LYS A 67 -4.16 -3.22 -7.19
N VAL A 68 -4.93 -2.64 -6.27
CA VAL A 68 -5.67 -3.42 -5.28
C VAL A 68 -6.60 -4.42 -6.00
N LEU A 69 -7.29 -3.95 -7.02
CA LEU A 69 -8.20 -4.80 -7.79
C LEU A 69 -7.45 -5.93 -8.47
N GLU A 70 -6.30 -5.64 -9.07
CA GLU A 70 -5.46 -6.66 -9.67
C GLU A 70 -5.07 -7.74 -8.67
N ILE A 71 -4.63 -7.31 -7.49
CA ILE A 71 -4.20 -8.23 -6.45
C ILE A 71 -5.36 -9.11 -6.01
N CYS A 72 -6.55 -8.52 -5.85
CA CYS A 72 -7.72 -9.28 -5.46
C CYS A 72 -8.08 -10.34 -6.49
N LYS A 73 -7.99 -9.99 -7.77
CA LYS A 73 -8.25 -10.96 -8.84
C LYS A 73 -7.26 -12.10 -8.82
N GLU A 74 -5.99 -11.80 -8.58
CA GLU A 74 -4.96 -12.82 -8.49
C GLU A 74 -5.22 -13.77 -7.35
N VAL A 75 -5.58 -13.22 -6.19
CA VAL A 75 -5.86 -14.04 -5.02
C VAL A 75 -7.04 -14.96 -5.26
N GLN A 76 -8.10 -14.45 -5.90
CA GLN A 76 -9.26 -15.26 -6.20
C GLN A 76 -8.93 -16.42 -7.12
N LYS A 77 -8.06 -16.20 -8.09
CA LYS A 77 -7.62 -17.27 -8.98
C LYS A 77 -6.91 -18.38 -8.23
N ARG A 78 -6.22 -18.04 -7.16
CA ARG A 78 -5.40 -18.99 -6.42
C ARG A 78 -6.16 -19.76 -5.38
N LYS A 79 -7.39 -19.35 -5.05
CA LYS A 79 -8.10 -19.89 -3.93
C LYS A 79 -9.50 -20.36 -4.24
N PRO A 80 -9.74 -20.97 -5.38
CA PRO A 80 -11.10 -21.39 -5.71
C PRO A 80 -11.62 -22.47 -4.77
N VAL A 81 -10.74 -23.29 -4.23
CA VAL A 81 -11.14 -24.44 -3.43
C VAL A 81 -11.55 -24.04 -2.03
N LEU A 82 -10.92 -23.01 -1.49
CA LEU A 82 -11.16 -22.62 -0.12
C LEU A 82 -12.59 -22.17 0.14
N GLU A 83 -13.19 -21.58 -0.86
CA GLU A 83 -14.52 -21.03 -0.70
C GLU A 83 -15.56 -22.10 -0.53
N THR A 84 -15.31 -23.27 -1.08
CA THR A 84 -16.27 -24.35 -1.00
C THR A 84 -16.24 -25.06 0.35
N ASN A 85 -15.28 -24.74 1.17
CA ASN A 85 -15.08 -25.40 2.43
C ASN A 85 -15.67 -24.68 3.60
N TYR A 86 -16.29 -23.56 3.39
CA TYR A 86 -16.89 -22.83 4.48
C TYR A 86 -18.17 -23.51 4.90
N PRO A 87 -18.21 -23.96 6.14
CA PRO A 87 -19.45 -24.50 6.67
C PRO A 87 -20.39 -23.33 6.89
N LEU A 88 -21.54 -23.46 6.41
CA LEU A 88 -22.52 -22.40 6.56
C LEU A 88 -23.53 -22.75 7.60
#